data_9e64c30acb3dfd850fc628a79f5931a6
#
_entry.id   9e64c30acb3dfd850fc628a79f5931a6
#
_cell.length_a   1.000
_cell.length_b   1.000
_cell.length_c   1.000
_cell.angle_alpha   90.00
_cell.angle_beta   90.00
_cell.angle_gamma   90.00
#
_symmetry.space_group_name_H-M   'P 1'
#
loop_
_entity.id
_entity.type
_entity.pdbx_description
1 polymer ?
#
loop_
_entity_poly.entity_id
_entity_poly.type
_entity_poly.pdbx_seq_one_letter_code
_entity_poly.pdbx_strand_id
1 'polypeptide(L)'
;MTNPIKNEAVLDSAHIGDIRGAFGTIRHGDVAARKGIWQRLRTLLAILGPGLIVMVGDNDAGAFSTYSQAGQNYGTSLLWTLILLIPVLYVNQEMVLRLGAVTGVGHARLILERFGKFWGAFSAIDLFLLNALTIVTEFIGITLALQYLGLPKEWGVVAAALLVMAAASTGDFRRFERFSMILVVFSLLLVPVFMMVHPPMAQIGHDLFVPGMLAGGKLSDVMLLIIGIVGTTVAPWQLFFQQSYVIDKRITPRFIKYERADLWLGIVMVLIGAIAIIAMAAALFAGKPEFGNFQDAGAVAAGLGKYHSHLAGVLFSVALIDASLIGASAVSLSTAYALADVLNMKHSLHRKPSDARAFYLVYFLLI
;
A
#
# COMPACT_ATOMS: atom_id res chain seq x y z
N MET A 1 -20.77 21.91 25.99
CA MET A 1 -21.30 20.88 25.08
C MET A 1 -20.57 19.59 25.43
N THR A 2 -21.23 18.71 26.16
CA THR A 2 -20.71 17.39 26.52
C THR A 2 -20.66 16.53 25.27
N ASN A 3 -19.48 16.13 24.91
CA ASN A 3 -19.21 15.33 23.74
C ASN A 3 -19.87 13.95 23.88
N PRO A 4 -20.88 13.57 23.06
CA PRO A 4 -21.59 12.30 23.19
C PRO A 4 -20.76 11.06 22.80
N ILE A 5 -19.51 11.27 22.37
CA ILE A 5 -18.59 10.23 21.87
C ILE A 5 -17.97 9.38 23.02
N LYS A 6 -18.21 9.72 24.29
CA LYS A 6 -17.51 9.10 25.44
C LYS A 6 -17.84 7.64 25.74
N ASN A 7 -18.79 7.02 25.07
CA ASN A 7 -19.22 5.63 25.36
C ASN A 7 -19.15 4.69 24.15
N GLU A 8 -18.53 5.08 23.04
CA GLU A 8 -18.51 4.27 21.85
C GLU A 8 -17.15 3.57 21.65
N ALA A 9 -17.20 2.35 21.13
CA ALA A 9 -16.09 1.39 21.05
C ALA A 9 -14.84 1.86 20.25
N VAL A 10 -14.92 3.01 19.59
CA VAL A 10 -13.87 3.55 18.71
C VAL A 10 -12.59 3.92 19.48
N LEU A 11 -12.71 4.44 20.71
CA LEU A 11 -11.58 4.78 21.58
C LEU A 11 -11.67 4.03 22.91
N ASP A 12 -11.55 2.74 22.84
CA ASP A 12 -11.46 1.91 24.04
C ASP A 12 -10.02 1.78 24.58
N SER A 13 -9.85 0.98 25.62
CA SER A 13 -8.53 0.75 26.25
C SER A 13 -7.45 0.20 25.30
N ALA A 14 -7.83 -0.39 24.14
CA ALA A 14 -6.88 -0.90 23.17
C ALA A 14 -6.18 0.25 22.40
N HIS A 15 -6.84 1.39 22.27
CA HIS A 15 -6.31 2.56 21.55
C HIS A 15 -5.55 3.55 22.46
N ILE A 16 -5.43 3.25 23.77
CA ILE A 16 -4.73 4.08 24.75
C ILE A 16 -3.50 3.35 25.27
N GLY A 17 -2.35 4.02 25.30
CA GLY A 17 -1.13 3.45 25.86
C GLY A 17 0.12 3.85 25.11
N ASP A 18 1.20 3.07 25.27
CA ASP A 18 2.48 3.29 24.60
C ASP A 18 2.34 3.16 23.07
N ILE A 19 3.05 4.01 22.34
CA ILE A 19 3.27 3.81 20.89
C ILE A 19 4.29 2.69 20.75
N ARG A 20 3.86 1.52 20.23
CA ARG A 20 4.69 0.32 20.08
C ARG A 20 4.96 0.05 18.61
N GLY A 21 5.91 0.80 18.01
CA GLY A 21 6.31 0.58 16.63
C GLY A 21 7.28 -0.60 16.44
N ALA A 22 7.49 -0.98 15.17
CA ALA A 22 8.38 -2.09 14.78
C ALA A 22 9.79 -1.94 15.38
N PHE A 23 10.33 -0.71 15.34
CA PHE A 23 11.71 -0.42 15.69
C PHE A 23 11.89 0.34 17.02
N GLY A 24 10.81 0.59 17.77
CA GLY A 24 10.92 1.31 19.03
C GLY A 24 9.62 1.43 19.80
N THR A 25 9.73 2.03 21.00
CA THR A 25 8.58 2.33 21.85
C THR A 25 8.68 3.75 22.37
N ILE A 26 7.56 4.48 22.36
CA ILE A 26 7.41 5.77 23.04
C ILE A 26 6.38 5.57 24.16
N ARG A 27 6.74 5.89 25.38
CA ARG A 27 5.85 5.71 26.54
C ARG A 27 4.66 6.67 26.45
N HIS A 28 3.52 6.18 26.91
CA HIS A 28 2.34 7.04 27.06
C HIS A 28 2.64 8.21 27.97
N GLY A 29 2.24 9.43 27.56
CA GLY A 29 2.52 10.65 28.31
C GLY A 29 3.95 11.17 28.23
N ASP A 30 4.83 10.60 27.39
CA ASP A 30 6.17 11.14 27.16
C ASP A 30 6.11 12.55 26.54
N VAL A 31 6.45 13.54 27.35
CA VAL A 31 6.50 14.96 27.00
C VAL A 31 7.93 15.50 26.85
N ALA A 32 8.97 14.66 26.95
CA ALA A 32 10.36 15.07 26.86
C ALA A 32 10.71 15.69 25.50
N ALA A 33 11.42 16.82 25.50
CA ALA A 33 11.85 17.49 24.26
C ALA A 33 12.92 16.66 23.53
N ARG A 34 12.79 16.53 22.22
CA ARG A 34 13.77 15.83 21.34
C ARG A 34 14.85 16.81 20.90
N LYS A 35 15.85 17.06 21.74
CA LYS A 35 16.88 18.08 21.51
C LYS A 35 17.98 17.63 20.54
N GLY A 36 18.36 16.35 20.54
CA GLY A 36 19.45 15.80 19.71
C GLY A 36 18.95 15.03 18.47
N ILE A 37 19.82 14.93 17.44
CA ILE A 37 19.52 14.18 16.19
C ILE A 37 19.23 12.70 16.47
N TRP A 38 19.97 12.07 17.36
CA TRP A 38 19.75 10.67 17.74
C TRP A 38 18.40 10.43 18.43
N GLN A 39 17.95 11.39 19.26
CA GLN A 39 16.64 11.29 19.89
C GLN A 39 15.51 11.46 18.87
N ARG A 40 15.69 12.36 17.88
CA ARG A 40 14.75 12.54 16.77
C ARG A 40 14.69 11.29 15.90
N LEU A 41 15.86 10.71 15.55
CA LEU A 41 15.93 9.49 14.75
C LEU A 41 15.27 8.29 15.47
N ARG A 42 15.56 8.08 16.76
CA ARG A 42 14.91 7.04 17.57
C ARG A 42 13.39 7.24 17.64
N THR A 43 12.92 8.48 17.73
CA THR A 43 11.49 8.79 17.71
C THR A 43 10.90 8.50 16.33
N LEU A 44 11.56 8.88 15.25
CA LEU A 44 11.14 8.54 13.89
C LEU A 44 11.05 7.02 13.70
N LEU A 45 12.06 6.27 14.09
CA LEU A 45 12.06 4.80 14.00
C LEU A 45 10.92 4.14 14.79
N ALA A 46 10.54 4.70 15.95
CA ALA A 46 9.41 4.19 16.72
C ALA A 46 8.05 4.49 16.07
N ILE A 47 7.97 5.58 15.31
CA ILE A 47 6.75 6.04 14.62
C ILE A 47 6.64 5.45 13.22
N LEU A 48 7.75 5.22 12.54
CA LEU A 48 7.85 4.72 11.18
C LEU A 48 6.96 3.49 10.97
N GLY A 49 6.08 3.53 9.98
CA GLY A 49 5.18 2.43 9.64
C GLY A 49 3.92 2.86 8.89
N PRO A 50 2.99 3.63 9.45
CA PRO A 50 1.70 3.90 8.81
C PRO A 50 1.82 4.45 7.39
N GLY A 51 2.58 5.54 7.20
CA GLY A 51 2.80 6.15 5.90
C GLY A 51 3.62 5.27 4.96
N LEU A 52 4.68 4.65 5.49
CA LEU A 52 5.55 3.79 4.69
C LEU A 52 4.83 2.53 4.22
N ILE A 53 4.08 1.85 5.10
CA ILE A 53 3.35 0.62 4.75
C ILE A 53 2.25 0.92 3.73
N VAL A 54 1.50 2.02 3.91
CA VAL A 54 0.42 2.37 2.99
C VAL A 54 0.95 2.71 1.61
N MET A 55 2.04 3.48 1.53
CA MET A 55 2.61 3.87 0.25
C MET A 55 3.31 2.73 -0.49
N VAL A 56 4.06 1.88 0.22
CA VAL A 56 4.69 0.71 -0.41
C VAL A 56 3.66 -0.34 -0.78
N GLY A 57 2.61 -0.51 0.03
CA GLY A 57 1.48 -1.39 -0.28
C GLY A 57 0.66 -0.95 -1.49
N ASP A 58 0.84 0.27 -1.95
CA ASP A 58 0.23 0.81 -3.18
C ASP A 58 0.90 0.28 -4.46
N ASN A 59 2.14 -0.16 -4.39
CA ASN A 59 2.78 -0.91 -5.46
C ASN A 59 2.38 -2.40 -5.42
N ASP A 60 1.10 -2.68 -5.32
CA ASP A 60 0.47 -3.99 -5.26
C ASP A 60 0.46 -4.72 -6.63
N ALA A 61 -0.20 -5.88 -6.72
CA ALA A 61 -0.29 -6.64 -7.98
C ALA A 61 -1.00 -5.86 -9.09
N GLY A 62 -2.01 -5.06 -8.74
CA GLY A 62 -2.71 -4.16 -9.67
C GLY A 62 -1.78 -3.09 -10.25
N ALA A 63 -0.97 -2.49 -9.38
CA ALA A 63 0.04 -1.52 -9.75
C ALA A 63 1.15 -2.14 -10.61
N PHE A 64 1.66 -3.34 -10.25
CA PHE A 64 2.62 -4.07 -11.09
C PHE A 64 2.10 -4.29 -12.51
N SER A 65 0.83 -4.69 -12.66
CA SER A 65 0.21 -4.87 -13.97
C SER A 65 0.07 -3.54 -14.71
N THR A 66 -0.46 -2.50 -14.08
CA THR A 66 -0.71 -1.19 -14.69
C THR A 66 0.60 -0.50 -15.11
N TYR A 67 1.61 -0.51 -14.25
CA TYR A 67 2.91 0.10 -14.55
C TYR A 67 3.68 -0.69 -15.60
N SER A 68 3.61 -2.03 -15.55
CA SER A 68 4.20 -2.88 -16.60
C SER A 68 3.53 -2.64 -17.95
N GLN A 69 2.20 -2.51 -17.98
CA GLN A 69 1.45 -2.16 -19.18
C GLN A 69 1.87 -0.81 -19.74
N ALA A 70 2.02 0.20 -18.86
CA ALA A 70 2.49 1.53 -19.29
C ALA A 70 3.87 1.44 -19.94
N GLY A 71 4.81 0.75 -19.29
CA GLY A 71 6.16 0.58 -19.83
C GLY A 71 6.20 -0.24 -21.11
N GLN A 72 5.54 -1.38 -21.16
CA GLN A 72 5.55 -2.28 -22.30
C GLN A 72 4.82 -1.70 -23.52
N ASN A 73 3.72 -0.98 -23.33
CA ASN A 73 2.90 -0.49 -24.43
C ASN A 73 3.29 0.93 -24.88
N TYR A 74 3.80 1.77 -23.98
CA TYR A 74 4.03 3.19 -24.25
C TYR A 74 5.46 3.66 -23.90
N GLY A 75 6.35 2.73 -23.54
CA GLY A 75 7.70 3.10 -23.16
C GLY A 75 7.72 3.93 -21.87
N THR A 76 8.61 4.91 -21.80
CA THR A 76 8.74 5.83 -20.65
C THR A 76 7.85 7.08 -20.76
N SER A 77 7.06 7.21 -21.84
CA SER A 77 6.33 8.43 -22.17
C SER A 77 5.29 8.87 -21.15
N LEU A 78 4.83 7.97 -20.26
CA LEU A 78 3.83 8.26 -19.24
C LEU A 78 4.42 8.50 -17.84
N LEU A 79 5.74 8.50 -17.67
CA LEU A 79 6.39 8.71 -16.38
C LEU A 79 6.05 10.05 -15.71
N TRP A 80 5.80 11.08 -16.49
CA TRP A 80 5.42 12.42 -15.99
C TRP A 80 4.14 12.39 -15.13
N THR A 81 3.24 11.42 -15.36
CA THR A 81 2.02 11.27 -14.57
C THR A 81 2.32 11.02 -13.10
N LEU A 82 3.39 10.27 -12.79
CA LEU A 82 3.80 9.96 -11.43
C LEU A 82 4.20 11.23 -10.64
N ILE A 83 4.88 12.18 -11.30
CA ILE A 83 5.27 13.44 -10.66
C ILE A 83 4.04 14.27 -10.29
N LEU A 84 3.01 14.27 -11.15
CA LEU A 84 1.76 14.98 -10.85
C LEU A 84 0.97 14.35 -9.68
N LEU A 85 1.19 13.07 -9.41
CA LEU A 85 0.53 12.38 -8.31
C LEU A 85 1.16 12.67 -6.94
N ILE A 86 2.41 13.14 -6.87
CA ILE A 86 3.09 13.45 -5.59
C ILE A 86 2.25 14.39 -4.70
N PRO A 87 1.83 15.59 -5.17
CA PRO A 87 1.03 16.49 -4.34
C PRO A 87 -0.33 15.89 -3.97
N VAL A 88 -0.94 15.08 -4.85
CA VAL A 88 -2.22 14.42 -4.59
C VAL A 88 -2.06 13.38 -3.46
N LEU A 89 -1.06 12.51 -3.56
CA LEU A 89 -0.72 11.54 -2.52
C LEU A 89 -0.46 12.23 -1.17
N TYR A 90 0.41 13.25 -1.17
CA TYR A 90 0.77 13.92 0.07
C TYR A 90 -0.43 14.59 0.74
N VAL A 91 -1.23 15.36 0.00
CA VAL A 91 -2.37 16.10 0.56
C VAL A 91 -3.43 15.16 1.11
N ASN A 92 -3.78 14.10 0.36
CA ASN A 92 -4.78 13.13 0.78
C ASN A 92 -4.34 12.36 2.03
N GLN A 93 -3.12 11.86 2.02
CA GLN A 93 -2.62 11.03 3.12
C GLN A 93 -2.29 11.88 4.36
N GLU A 94 -1.75 13.10 4.20
CA GLU A 94 -1.53 14.01 5.34
C GLU A 94 -2.85 14.42 6.00
N MET A 95 -3.90 14.60 5.22
CA MET A 95 -5.22 14.91 5.75
C MET A 95 -5.73 13.79 6.68
N VAL A 96 -5.72 12.54 6.24
CA VAL A 96 -6.23 11.42 7.04
C VAL A 96 -5.33 11.08 8.23
N LEU A 97 -4.02 11.19 8.07
CA LEU A 97 -3.04 11.09 9.14
C LEU A 97 -3.35 12.10 10.27
N ARG A 98 -3.57 13.34 9.90
CA ARG A 98 -3.90 14.42 10.84
C ARG A 98 -5.28 14.22 11.47
N LEU A 99 -6.28 13.84 10.67
CA LEU A 99 -7.62 13.51 11.19
C LEU A 99 -7.54 12.38 12.21
N GLY A 100 -6.86 11.28 11.90
CA GLY A 100 -6.68 10.16 12.82
C GLY A 100 -6.01 10.57 14.14
N ALA A 101 -4.87 11.27 14.04
CA ALA A 101 -4.11 11.69 15.23
C ALA A 101 -4.83 12.71 16.12
N VAL A 102 -5.70 13.58 15.54
CA VAL A 102 -6.40 14.65 16.27
C VAL A 102 -7.76 14.17 16.81
N THR A 103 -8.53 13.44 15.98
CA THR A 103 -9.89 13.03 16.36
C THR A 103 -9.93 11.71 17.09
N GLY A 104 -9.01 10.79 16.80
CA GLY A 104 -9.05 9.42 17.27
C GLY A 104 -10.23 8.63 16.70
N VAL A 105 -10.82 9.07 15.59
CA VAL A 105 -11.99 8.45 14.97
C VAL A 105 -11.63 8.03 13.55
N GLY A 106 -12.00 6.80 13.16
CA GLY A 106 -11.71 6.26 11.85
C GLY A 106 -12.45 6.99 10.72
N HIS A 107 -11.93 6.86 9.50
CA HIS A 107 -12.40 7.63 8.34
C HIS A 107 -13.88 7.36 8.01
N ALA A 108 -14.27 6.07 7.97
CA ALA A 108 -15.65 5.66 7.71
C ALA A 108 -16.64 6.23 8.74
N ARG A 109 -16.24 6.24 10.01
CA ARG A 109 -17.04 6.79 11.10
C ARG A 109 -17.21 8.30 10.98
N LEU A 110 -16.15 9.04 10.62
CA LEU A 110 -16.25 10.48 10.40
C LEU A 110 -17.20 10.82 9.25
N ILE A 111 -17.20 10.03 8.16
CA ILE A 111 -18.17 10.19 7.07
C ILE A 111 -19.59 9.97 7.59
N LEU A 112 -19.82 8.89 8.33
CA LEU A 112 -21.13 8.57 8.92
C LEU A 112 -21.64 9.68 9.84
N GLU A 113 -20.79 10.21 10.73
CA GLU A 113 -21.17 11.24 11.71
C GLU A 113 -21.36 12.62 11.06
N ARG A 114 -20.56 12.96 10.05
CA ARG A 114 -20.61 14.27 9.42
C ARG A 114 -21.66 14.38 8.33
N PHE A 115 -21.81 13.35 7.50
CA PHE A 115 -22.66 13.36 6.32
C PHE A 115 -23.91 12.48 6.43
N GLY A 116 -24.05 11.73 7.53
CA GLY A 116 -25.21 10.93 7.83
C GLY A 116 -25.17 9.49 7.32
N LYS A 117 -26.22 8.73 7.65
CA LYS A 117 -26.28 7.28 7.46
C LYS A 117 -26.14 6.85 6.00
N PHE A 118 -26.72 7.62 5.05
CA PHE A 118 -26.64 7.29 3.63
C PHE A 118 -25.18 7.29 3.13
N TRP A 119 -24.46 8.39 3.36
CA TRP A 119 -23.09 8.52 2.91
C TRP A 119 -22.12 7.60 3.68
N GLY A 120 -22.40 7.36 4.97
CA GLY A 120 -21.64 6.38 5.75
C GLY A 120 -21.80 4.95 5.23
N ALA A 121 -23.03 4.54 4.93
CA ALA A 121 -23.30 3.22 4.35
C ALA A 121 -22.73 3.10 2.92
N PHE A 122 -22.95 4.11 2.08
CA PHE A 122 -22.44 4.15 0.71
C PHE A 122 -20.91 3.99 0.70
N SER A 123 -20.17 4.80 1.48
CA SER A 123 -18.70 4.73 1.51
C SER A 123 -18.18 3.39 2.02
N ALA A 124 -18.86 2.77 2.98
CA ALA A 124 -18.45 1.47 3.52
C ALA A 124 -18.72 0.32 2.53
N ILE A 125 -19.86 0.35 1.81
CA ILE A 125 -20.21 -0.65 0.79
C ILE A 125 -19.29 -0.50 -0.43
N ASP A 126 -19.09 0.73 -0.91
CA ASP A 126 -18.19 1.03 -2.03
C ASP A 126 -16.78 0.54 -1.73
N LEU A 127 -16.23 0.92 -0.56
CA LEU A 127 -14.92 0.44 -0.11
C LEU A 127 -14.84 -1.08 -0.05
N PHE A 128 -15.87 -1.75 0.49
CA PHE A 128 -15.90 -3.21 0.57
C PHE A 128 -15.83 -3.86 -0.81
N LEU A 129 -16.63 -3.37 -1.76
CA LEU A 129 -16.67 -3.92 -3.13
C LEU A 129 -15.35 -3.70 -3.87
N LEU A 130 -14.80 -2.48 -3.81
CA LEU A 130 -13.51 -2.15 -4.42
C LEU A 130 -12.39 -3.00 -3.80
N ASN A 131 -12.34 -3.10 -2.48
CA ASN A 131 -11.31 -3.86 -1.80
C ASN A 131 -11.44 -5.37 -2.05
N ALA A 132 -12.65 -5.91 -2.15
CA ALA A 132 -12.85 -7.32 -2.54
C ALA A 132 -12.28 -7.60 -3.95
N LEU A 133 -12.49 -6.70 -4.91
CA LEU A 133 -11.88 -6.81 -6.24
C LEU A 133 -10.36 -6.68 -6.18
N THR A 134 -9.84 -5.76 -5.39
CA THR A 134 -8.39 -5.60 -5.19
C THR A 134 -7.77 -6.87 -4.61
N ILE A 135 -8.38 -7.50 -3.61
CA ILE A 135 -7.89 -8.78 -3.06
C ILE A 135 -7.82 -9.87 -4.12
N VAL A 136 -8.81 -9.95 -5.02
CA VAL A 136 -8.74 -10.88 -6.16
C VAL A 136 -7.50 -10.61 -7.02
N THR A 137 -7.18 -9.33 -7.30
CA THR A 137 -5.97 -9.00 -8.09
C THR A 137 -4.68 -9.37 -7.36
N GLU A 138 -4.63 -9.26 -6.02
CA GLU A 138 -3.47 -9.70 -5.23
C GLU A 138 -3.22 -11.21 -5.39
N PHE A 139 -4.25 -12.02 -5.26
CA PHE A 139 -4.11 -13.48 -5.42
C PHE A 139 -3.85 -13.90 -6.87
N ILE A 140 -4.30 -13.12 -7.86
CA ILE A 140 -3.89 -13.29 -9.26
C ILE A 140 -2.38 -13.03 -9.39
N GLY A 141 -1.85 -11.94 -8.81
CA GLY A 141 -0.43 -11.64 -8.80
C GLY A 141 0.43 -12.76 -8.22
N ILE A 142 0.01 -13.29 -7.05
CA ILE A 142 0.67 -14.46 -6.43
C ILE A 142 0.64 -15.66 -7.39
N THR A 143 -0.50 -15.94 -8.01
CA THR A 143 -0.67 -17.07 -8.93
C THR A 143 0.27 -16.96 -10.13
N LEU A 144 0.34 -15.78 -10.77
CA LEU A 144 1.21 -15.52 -11.92
C LEU A 144 2.70 -15.68 -11.56
N ALA A 145 3.09 -15.16 -10.39
CA ALA A 145 4.46 -15.28 -9.91
C ALA A 145 4.85 -16.73 -9.61
N LEU A 146 3.98 -17.49 -8.92
CA LEU A 146 4.21 -18.91 -8.62
C LEU A 146 4.28 -19.75 -9.89
N GLN A 147 3.47 -19.44 -10.90
CA GLN A 147 3.48 -20.12 -12.19
C GLN A 147 4.83 -19.91 -12.90
N TYR A 148 5.37 -18.70 -12.91
CA TYR A 148 6.71 -18.45 -13.47
C TYR A 148 7.80 -19.19 -12.70
N LEU A 149 7.70 -19.27 -11.37
CA LEU A 149 8.64 -19.98 -10.50
C LEU A 149 8.53 -21.52 -10.61
N GLY A 150 7.55 -22.04 -11.35
CA GLY A 150 7.28 -23.48 -11.45
C GLY A 150 6.78 -24.12 -10.16
N LEU A 151 6.19 -23.31 -9.26
CA LEU A 151 5.65 -23.76 -7.97
C LEU A 151 4.15 -24.08 -8.07
N PRO A 152 3.63 -25.02 -7.27
CA PRO A 152 2.20 -25.35 -7.24
C PRO A 152 1.37 -24.15 -6.79
N LYS A 153 0.62 -23.55 -7.73
CA LYS A 153 -0.12 -22.30 -7.49
C LYS A 153 -1.23 -22.47 -6.44
N GLU A 154 -1.92 -23.62 -6.44
CA GLU A 154 -3.02 -23.88 -5.52
C GLU A 154 -2.56 -23.87 -4.05
N TRP A 155 -1.48 -24.56 -3.76
CA TRP A 155 -0.90 -24.60 -2.42
C TRP A 155 -0.22 -23.30 -2.05
N GLY A 156 0.40 -22.62 -3.02
CA GLY A 156 1.03 -21.34 -2.79
C GLY A 156 0.04 -20.24 -2.45
N VAL A 157 -1.11 -20.19 -3.12
CA VAL A 157 -2.22 -19.28 -2.81
C VAL A 157 -2.76 -19.52 -1.40
N VAL A 158 -3.02 -20.79 -1.05
CA VAL A 158 -3.47 -21.16 0.30
C VAL A 158 -2.44 -20.75 1.36
N ALA A 159 -1.15 -21.01 1.10
CA ALA A 159 -0.08 -20.63 2.02
C ALA A 159 0.01 -19.11 2.20
N ALA A 160 -0.13 -18.33 1.12
CA ALA A 160 -0.16 -16.87 1.17
C ALA A 160 -1.36 -16.34 1.96
N ALA A 161 -2.55 -16.89 1.75
CA ALA A 161 -3.75 -16.54 2.50
C ALA A 161 -3.56 -16.82 4.00
N LEU A 162 -3.07 -18.01 4.36
CA LEU A 162 -2.80 -18.36 5.74
C LEU A 162 -1.72 -17.47 6.39
N LEU A 163 -0.68 -17.10 5.63
CA LEU A 163 0.37 -16.19 6.11
C LEU A 163 -0.19 -14.80 6.43
N VAL A 164 -0.99 -14.24 5.52
CA VAL A 164 -1.64 -12.92 5.70
C VAL A 164 -2.60 -12.95 6.90
N MET A 165 -3.43 -13.98 7.01
CA MET A 165 -4.34 -14.17 8.15
C MET A 165 -3.58 -14.29 9.48
N ALA A 166 -2.51 -15.10 9.50
CA ALA A 166 -1.71 -15.34 10.71
C ALA A 166 -0.98 -14.08 11.16
N ALA A 167 -0.45 -13.28 10.22
CA ALA A 167 0.28 -12.06 10.53
C ALA A 167 -0.54 -11.06 11.34
N ALA A 168 -1.82 -10.87 10.99
CA ALA A 168 -2.74 -9.97 11.71
C ALA A 168 -3.27 -10.57 13.02
N SER A 169 -3.34 -11.90 13.13
CA SER A 169 -4.01 -12.62 14.23
C SER A 169 -3.21 -12.73 15.52
N THR A 170 -2.03 -12.14 15.57
CA THR A 170 -1.12 -12.29 16.72
C THR A 170 -1.60 -11.59 17.99
N GLY A 171 -2.51 -10.62 17.90
CA GLY A 171 -2.93 -9.74 19.01
C GLY A 171 -1.80 -8.83 19.50
N ASP A 172 -0.79 -8.61 18.68
CA ASP A 172 0.34 -7.72 18.96
C ASP A 172 0.63 -6.85 17.73
N PHE A 173 0.22 -5.60 17.80
CA PHE A 173 0.42 -4.59 16.76
C PHE A 173 1.86 -4.56 16.23
N ARG A 174 2.85 -4.64 17.14
CA ARG A 174 4.28 -4.61 16.76
C ARG A 174 4.67 -5.79 15.89
N ARG A 175 4.11 -6.99 16.11
CA ARG A 175 4.41 -8.16 15.29
C ARG A 175 3.88 -7.99 13.88
N PHE A 176 2.66 -7.51 13.74
CA PHE A 176 2.09 -7.20 12.43
C PHE A 176 2.91 -6.12 11.71
N GLU A 177 3.25 -5.02 12.41
CA GLU A 177 4.03 -3.95 11.81
C GLU A 177 5.45 -4.42 11.40
N ARG A 178 6.10 -5.28 12.18
CA ARG A 178 7.37 -5.89 11.79
C ARG A 178 7.25 -6.76 10.55
N PHE A 179 6.20 -7.56 10.46
CA PHE A 179 5.90 -8.33 9.25
C PHE A 179 5.77 -7.42 8.04
N SER A 180 4.95 -6.38 8.13
CA SER A 180 4.78 -5.41 7.04
C SER A 180 6.08 -4.68 6.69
N MET A 181 6.91 -4.32 7.69
CA MET A 181 8.20 -3.67 7.45
C MET A 181 9.22 -4.61 6.78
N ILE A 182 9.15 -5.93 7.01
CA ILE A 182 9.95 -6.90 6.26
C ILE A 182 9.55 -6.87 4.79
N LEU A 183 8.25 -6.89 4.48
CA LEU A 183 7.75 -6.78 3.10
C LEU A 183 8.17 -5.43 2.47
N VAL A 184 8.11 -4.32 3.20
CA VAL A 184 8.63 -3.02 2.72
C VAL A 184 10.11 -3.10 2.33
N VAL A 185 10.93 -3.84 3.05
CA VAL A 185 12.34 -4.05 2.68
C VAL A 185 12.46 -4.96 1.45
N PHE A 186 11.63 -5.99 1.34
CA PHE A 186 11.62 -6.89 0.19
C PHE A 186 11.15 -6.20 -1.10
N SER A 187 10.32 -5.16 -1.03
CA SER A 187 9.93 -4.37 -2.22
C SER A 187 11.14 -3.76 -2.93
N LEU A 188 12.28 -3.57 -2.23
CA LEU A 188 13.54 -3.12 -2.82
C LEU A 188 14.17 -4.14 -3.80
N LEU A 189 13.65 -5.38 -3.89
CA LEU A 189 14.06 -6.36 -4.90
C LEU A 189 13.83 -5.87 -6.34
N LEU A 190 12.95 -4.90 -6.55
CA LEU A 190 12.80 -4.24 -7.85
C LEU A 190 14.05 -3.47 -8.28
N VAL A 191 14.85 -2.96 -7.32
CA VAL A 191 16.07 -2.19 -7.64
C VAL A 191 17.11 -3.04 -8.38
N PRO A 192 17.52 -4.22 -7.90
CA PRO A 192 18.44 -5.07 -8.66
C PRO A 192 17.86 -5.49 -10.02
N VAL A 193 16.55 -5.79 -10.14
CA VAL A 193 15.94 -6.11 -11.43
C VAL A 193 16.06 -4.92 -12.42
N PHE A 194 15.73 -3.71 -11.94
CA PHE A 194 15.90 -2.48 -12.71
C PHE A 194 17.36 -2.29 -13.16
N MET A 195 18.31 -2.47 -12.24
CA MET A 195 19.75 -2.35 -12.56
C MET A 195 20.22 -3.39 -13.57
N MET A 196 19.69 -4.60 -13.52
CA MET A 196 20.03 -5.67 -14.47
C MET A 196 19.58 -5.32 -15.90
N VAL A 197 18.39 -4.75 -16.09
CA VAL A 197 17.82 -4.41 -17.40
C VAL A 197 18.51 -3.19 -18.02
N HIS A 198 19.22 -2.35 -17.24
CA HIS A 198 19.95 -1.15 -17.70
C HIS A 198 19.08 -0.17 -18.51
N PRO A 199 17.94 0.29 -17.99
CA PRO A 199 17.10 1.23 -18.72
C PRO A 199 17.81 2.58 -18.94
N PRO A 200 17.45 3.34 -19.99
CA PRO A 200 18.14 4.59 -20.36
C PRO A 200 17.82 5.73 -19.39
N MET A 201 18.69 5.97 -18.40
CA MET A 201 18.48 6.94 -17.32
C MET A 201 18.24 8.38 -17.81
N ALA A 202 18.90 8.79 -18.89
CA ALA A 202 18.71 10.13 -19.45
C ALA A 202 17.28 10.33 -19.98
N GLN A 203 16.72 9.32 -20.64
CA GLN A 203 15.36 9.35 -21.14
C GLN A 203 14.34 9.30 -19.99
N ILE A 204 14.58 8.48 -18.96
CA ILE A 204 13.74 8.45 -17.75
C ILE A 204 13.69 9.84 -17.11
N GLY A 205 14.87 10.48 -16.93
CA GLY A 205 14.94 11.82 -16.37
C GLY A 205 14.20 12.86 -17.21
N HIS A 206 14.29 12.79 -18.54
CA HIS A 206 13.54 13.66 -19.43
C HIS A 206 12.02 13.43 -19.30
N ASP A 207 11.58 12.17 -19.44
CA ASP A 207 10.16 11.80 -19.51
C ASP A 207 9.41 11.93 -18.15
N LEU A 208 10.16 12.04 -17.05
CA LEU A 208 9.58 12.39 -15.75
C LEU A 208 9.09 13.84 -15.69
N PHE A 209 9.74 14.76 -16.38
CA PHE A 209 9.44 16.20 -16.30
C PHE A 209 8.86 16.79 -17.58
N VAL A 210 8.98 16.08 -18.72
CA VAL A 210 8.44 16.52 -20.00
C VAL A 210 7.26 15.63 -20.36
N PRO A 211 6.01 16.15 -20.30
CA PRO A 211 4.84 15.41 -20.71
C PRO A 211 4.95 14.98 -22.18
N GLY A 212 4.78 13.69 -22.43
CA GLY A 212 4.85 13.11 -23.75
C GLY A 212 3.76 12.05 -23.96
N MET A 213 3.59 11.68 -25.21
CA MET A 213 2.73 10.57 -25.62
C MET A 213 3.41 9.86 -26.79
N LEU A 214 3.38 8.54 -26.82
CA LEU A 214 3.95 7.77 -27.93
C LEU A 214 3.25 8.13 -29.24
N ALA A 215 4.02 8.40 -30.29
CA ALA A 215 3.49 8.72 -31.61
C ALA A 215 2.66 7.53 -32.15
N GLY A 216 1.46 7.80 -32.65
CA GLY A 216 0.54 6.80 -33.18
C GLY A 216 -0.36 6.09 -32.16
N GLY A 217 -0.22 6.35 -30.87
CA GLY A 217 -1.13 5.84 -29.85
C GLY A 217 -2.52 6.47 -29.97
N LYS A 218 -3.59 5.67 -29.81
CA LYS A 218 -4.95 6.20 -29.73
C LYS A 218 -5.12 6.94 -28.41
N LEU A 219 -5.57 8.19 -28.46
CA LEU A 219 -5.76 9.02 -27.27
C LEU A 219 -6.66 8.35 -26.23
N SER A 220 -7.73 7.65 -26.66
CA SER A 220 -8.62 6.90 -25.77
C SER A 220 -7.91 5.89 -24.91
N ASP A 221 -7.00 5.11 -25.53
CA ASP A 221 -6.31 4.00 -24.87
C ASP A 221 -5.24 4.54 -23.89
N VAL A 222 -4.54 5.61 -24.31
CA VAL A 222 -3.58 6.31 -23.44
C VAL A 222 -4.29 6.93 -22.24
N MET A 223 -5.44 7.61 -22.46
CA MET A 223 -6.21 8.22 -21.38
C MET A 223 -6.75 7.16 -20.41
N LEU A 224 -7.22 6.03 -20.91
CA LEU A 224 -7.68 4.92 -20.07
C LEU A 224 -6.53 4.40 -19.19
N LEU A 225 -5.33 4.27 -19.74
CA LEU A 225 -4.17 3.83 -18.97
C LEU A 225 -3.71 4.89 -17.95
N ILE A 226 -3.76 6.18 -18.30
CA ILE A 226 -3.50 7.26 -17.32
C ILE A 226 -4.50 7.21 -16.18
N ILE A 227 -5.80 6.99 -16.46
CA ILE A 227 -6.82 6.78 -15.43
C ILE A 227 -6.47 5.55 -14.57
N GLY A 228 -5.99 4.46 -15.20
CA GLY A 228 -5.50 3.28 -14.49
C GLY A 228 -4.31 3.59 -13.57
N ILE A 229 -3.32 4.35 -14.06
CA ILE A 229 -2.17 4.80 -13.25
C ILE A 229 -2.64 5.63 -12.06
N VAL A 230 -3.53 6.61 -12.27
CA VAL A 230 -4.09 7.43 -11.18
C VAL A 230 -4.88 6.57 -10.19
N GLY A 231 -5.71 5.65 -10.68
CA GLY A 231 -6.58 4.81 -9.86
C GLY A 231 -5.82 3.79 -9.02
N THR A 232 -4.72 3.23 -9.54
CA THR A 232 -3.86 2.33 -8.77
C THR A 232 -2.99 3.08 -7.76
N THR A 233 -2.54 4.31 -8.08
CA THR A 233 -1.65 5.10 -7.21
C THR A 233 -2.40 5.88 -6.12
N VAL A 234 -3.69 6.19 -6.30
CA VAL A 234 -4.51 6.93 -5.33
C VAL A 234 -5.77 6.10 -5.03
N ALA A 235 -5.58 4.96 -4.40
CA ALA A 235 -6.66 4.05 -4.09
C ALA A 235 -7.43 4.46 -2.81
N PRO A 236 -8.78 4.33 -2.76
CA PRO A 236 -9.57 4.71 -1.59
C PRO A 236 -9.15 3.99 -0.30
N TRP A 237 -8.76 2.72 -0.38
CA TRP A 237 -8.39 1.92 0.79
C TRP A 237 -7.27 2.55 1.63
N GLN A 238 -6.36 3.29 0.98
CA GLN A 238 -5.23 3.96 1.64
C GLN A 238 -5.70 4.96 2.70
N LEU A 239 -6.73 5.73 2.41
CA LEU A 239 -7.27 6.75 3.32
C LEU A 239 -7.87 6.13 4.58
N PHE A 240 -8.67 5.08 4.38
CA PHE A 240 -9.30 4.36 5.49
C PHE A 240 -8.26 3.60 6.32
N PHE A 241 -7.32 2.93 5.66
CA PHE A 241 -6.24 2.21 6.33
C PHE A 241 -5.37 3.17 7.15
N GLN A 242 -4.80 4.20 6.53
CA GLN A 242 -3.84 5.06 7.20
C GLN A 242 -4.45 5.77 8.41
N GLN A 243 -5.68 6.29 8.29
CA GLN A 243 -6.34 6.95 9.42
C GLN A 243 -6.53 5.98 10.60
N SER A 244 -7.10 4.80 10.36
CA SER A 244 -7.33 3.81 11.40
C SER A 244 -6.03 3.21 11.95
N TYR A 245 -5.02 3.03 11.11
CA TYR A 245 -3.71 2.50 11.53
C TYR A 245 -2.93 3.48 12.42
N VAL A 246 -3.00 4.79 12.12
CA VAL A 246 -2.44 5.86 12.97
C VAL A 246 -3.11 5.84 14.35
N ILE A 247 -4.43 5.64 14.40
CA ILE A 247 -5.18 5.54 15.66
C ILE A 247 -4.78 4.28 16.43
N ASP A 248 -4.75 3.14 15.76
CA ASP A 248 -4.40 1.84 16.38
C ASP A 248 -2.94 1.82 16.85
N LYS A 249 -2.03 2.50 16.14
CA LYS A 249 -0.65 2.74 16.60
C LYS A 249 -0.55 3.72 17.76
N ARG A 250 -1.66 4.40 18.12
CA ARG A 250 -1.75 5.38 19.22
C ARG A 250 -0.93 6.65 18.99
N ILE A 251 -0.80 7.07 17.72
CA ILE A 251 -0.10 8.31 17.38
C ILE A 251 -0.92 9.50 17.86
N THR A 252 -0.26 10.42 18.54
CA THR A 252 -0.87 11.64 19.06
C THR A 252 -0.47 12.86 18.23
N PRO A 253 -1.21 14.00 18.29
CA PRO A 253 -0.92 15.22 17.54
C PRO A 253 0.52 15.72 17.69
N ARG A 254 1.15 15.43 18.82
CA ARG A 254 2.55 15.78 19.10
C ARG A 254 3.53 15.19 18.10
N PHE A 255 3.23 14.01 17.58
CA PHE A 255 4.13 13.25 16.72
C PHE A 255 3.81 13.38 15.22
N ILE A 256 2.82 14.19 14.83
CA ILE A 256 2.42 14.40 13.42
C ILE A 256 3.61 14.75 12.51
N LYS A 257 4.58 15.54 12.99
CA LYS A 257 5.77 15.86 12.19
C LYS A 257 6.62 14.65 11.82
N TYR A 258 6.64 13.61 12.66
CA TYR A 258 7.35 12.36 12.38
C TYR A 258 6.54 11.46 11.45
N GLU A 259 5.22 11.46 11.59
CA GLU A 259 4.32 10.79 10.64
C GLU A 259 4.39 11.40 9.24
N ARG A 260 4.51 12.74 9.13
CA ARG A 260 4.75 13.39 7.85
C ARG A 260 6.09 12.97 7.23
N ALA A 261 7.11 12.75 8.04
CA ALA A 261 8.39 12.25 7.55
C ALA A 261 8.27 10.78 7.10
N ASP A 262 7.53 9.94 7.84
CA ASP A 262 7.18 8.57 7.47
C ASP A 262 6.41 8.54 6.13
N LEU A 263 5.39 9.38 5.98
CA LEU A 263 4.64 9.54 4.75
C LEU A 263 5.52 9.94 3.55
N TRP A 264 6.42 10.91 3.73
CA TRP A 264 7.34 11.31 2.67
C TRP A 264 8.30 10.18 2.26
N LEU A 265 8.81 9.41 3.22
CA LEU A 265 9.60 8.22 2.93
C LEU A 265 8.79 7.21 2.11
N GLY A 266 7.52 6.99 2.47
CA GLY A 266 6.61 6.14 1.72
C GLY A 266 6.36 6.63 0.30
N ILE A 267 6.08 7.93 0.11
CA ILE A 267 5.88 8.53 -1.22
C ILE A 267 7.13 8.35 -2.10
N VAL A 268 8.33 8.56 -1.56
CA VAL A 268 9.56 8.32 -2.31
C VAL A 268 9.68 6.85 -2.71
N MET A 269 9.37 5.93 -1.81
CA MET A 269 9.45 4.49 -2.07
C MET A 269 8.46 4.03 -3.15
N VAL A 270 7.19 4.47 -3.09
CA VAL A 270 6.19 4.11 -4.10
C VAL A 270 6.58 4.63 -5.49
N LEU A 271 7.10 5.86 -5.56
CA LEU A 271 7.56 6.44 -6.82
C LEU A 271 8.77 5.69 -7.40
N ILE A 272 9.74 5.34 -6.56
CA ILE A 272 10.90 4.53 -7.01
C ILE A 272 10.41 3.20 -7.59
N GLY A 273 9.48 2.52 -6.93
CA GLY A 273 8.88 1.28 -7.41
C GLY A 273 8.15 1.45 -8.74
N ALA A 274 7.25 2.43 -8.83
CA ALA A 274 6.49 2.73 -10.04
C ALA A 274 7.40 3.08 -11.23
N ILE A 275 8.38 3.97 -11.02
CA ILE A 275 9.37 4.34 -12.06
C ILE A 275 10.18 3.11 -12.47
N ALA A 276 10.61 2.28 -11.51
CA ALA A 276 11.39 1.09 -11.81
C ALA A 276 10.61 0.11 -12.67
N ILE A 277 9.32 -0.15 -12.36
CA ILE A 277 8.49 -1.08 -13.14
C ILE A 277 8.24 -0.55 -14.56
N ILE A 278 7.84 0.72 -14.70
CA ILE A 278 7.58 1.32 -16.02
C ILE A 278 8.84 1.31 -16.87
N ALA A 279 9.95 1.82 -16.34
CA ALA A 279 11.19 1.97 -17.10
C ALA A 279 11.85 0.62 -17.43
N MET A 280 11.75 -0.36 -16.52
CA MET A 280 12.22 -1.72 -16.76
C MET A 280 11.42 -2.39 -17.87
N ALA A 281 10.07 -2.34 -17.82
CA ALA A 281 9.22 -2.93 -18.86
C ALA A 281 9.43 -2.23 -20.20
N ALA A 282 9.58 -0.90 -20.20
CA ALA A 282 9.89 -0.13 -21.41
C ALA A 282 11.21 -0.58 -22.06
N ALA A 283 12.29 -0.70 -21.28
CA ALA A 283 13.60 -1.11 -21.79
C ALA A 283 13.62 -2.59 -22.21
N LEU A 284 12.94 -3.45 -21.45
CA LEU A 284 12.88 -4.89 -21.73
C LEU A 284 12.24 -5.20 -23.08
N PHE A 285 11.14 -4.54 -23.40
CA PHE A 285 10.35 -4.83 -24.60
C PHE A 285 10.64 -3.88 -25.78
N ALA A 286 11.53 -2.90 -25.61
CA ALA A 286 11.93 -2.01 -26.71
C ALA A 286 12.41 -2.80 -27.94
N GLY A 287 11.73 -2.61 -29.09
CA GLY A 287 12.04 -3.30 -30.33
C GLY A 287 11.75 -4.81 -30.33
N LYS A 288 11.00 -5.32 -29.38
CA LYS A 288 10.57 -6.73 -29.34
C LYS A 288 9.13 -6.89 -29.87
N PRO A 289 8.77 -8.09 -30.38
CA PRO A 289 7.41 -8.35 -30.89
C PRO A 289 6.28 -8.11 -29.87
N GLU A 290 6.58 -8.25 -28.58
CA GLU A 290 5.63 -8.08 -27.49
C GLU A 290 5.40 -6.59 -27.13
N PHE A 291 6.16 -5.65 -27.67
CA PHE A 291 5.93 -4.22 -27.47
C PHE A 291 4.55 -3.81 -27.97
N GLY A 292 3.79 -3.10 -27.16
CA GLY A 292 2.42 -2.70 -27.46
C GLY A 292 1.36 -3.78 -27.17
N ASN A 293 1.76 -4.98 -26.73
CA ASN A 293 0.87 -6.13 -26.55
C ASN A 293 0.97 -6.72 -25.12
N PHE A 294 0.81 -5.87 -24.10
CA PHE A 294 0.81 -6.31 -22.70
C PHE A 294 -0.30 -7.32 -22.43
N GLN A 295 0.03 -8.40 -21.75
CA GLN A 295 -0.91 -9.43 -21.33
C GLN A 295 -1.15 -9.39 -19.80
N ASP A 296 -0.11 -9.66 -19.02
CA ASP A 296 -0.13 -9.65 -17.56
C ASP A 296 1.30 -9.53 -17.00
N ALA A 297 1.41 -9.41 -15.67
CA ALA A 297 2.70 -9.32 -14.98
C ALA A 297 3.53 -10.63 -15.07
N GLY A 298 2.89 -11.79 -15.23
CA GLY A 298 3.58 -13.05 -15.46
C GLY A 298 4.30 -13.09 -16.80
N ALA A 299 3.69 -12.52 -17.86
CA ALA A 299 4.32 -12.35 -19.15
C ALA A 299 5.55 -11.45 -19.08
N VAL A 300 5.55 -10.43 -18.19
CA VAL A 300 6.75 -9.60 -17.94
C VAL A 300 7.86 -10.40 -17.28
N ALA A 301 7.53 -11.24 -16.27
CA ALA A 301 8.50 -12.15 -15.66
C ALA A 301 9.12 -13.11 -16.71
N ALA A 302 8.28 -13.68 -17.59
CA ALA A 302 8.73 -14.53 -18.68
C ALA A 302 9.61 -13.76 -19.68
N GLY A 303 9.26 -12.52 -20.02
CA GLY A 303 10.07 -11.62 -20.85
C GLY A 303 11.45 -11.35 -20.25
N LEU A 304 11.54 -11.09 -18.95
CA LEU A 304 12.80 -10.95 -18.21
C LEU A 304 13.66 -12.21 -18.31
N GLY A 305 13.04 -13.39 -18.12
CA GLY A 305 13.71 -14.66 -18.30
C GLY A 305 14.23 -14.90 -19.72
N LYS A 306 13.44 -14.50 -20.73
CA LYS A 306 13.74 -14.69 -22.14
C LYS A 306 14.79 -13.72 -22.69
N TYR A 307 14.68 -12.45 -22.39
CA TYR A 307 15.46 -11.39 -23.02
C TYR A 307 16.63 -10.90 -22.18
N HIS A 308 16.64 -11.20 -20.89
CA HIS A 308 17.69 -10.75 -19.98
C HIS A 308 18.33 -11.91 -19.22
N SER A 309 17.70 -12.41 -18.14
CA SER A 309 18.20 -13.56 -17.39
C SER A 309 17.09 -14.22 -16.57
N HIS A 310 17.21 -15.53 -16.37
CA HIS A 310 16.30 -16.27 -15.50
C HIS A 310 16.21 -15.66 -14.09
N LEU A 311 17.34 -15.19 -13.53
CA LEU A 311 17.40 -14.55 -12.22
C LEU A 311 16.55 -13.28 -12.17
N ALA A 312 16.54 -12.46 -13.22
CA ALA A 312 15.73 -11.25 -13.27
C ALA A 312 14.23 -11.58 -13.21
N GLY A 313 13.79 -12.62 -13.94
CA GLY A 313 12.41 -13.09 -13.87
C GLY A 313 12.03 -13.65 -12.48
N VAL A 314 12.93 -14.39 -11.84
CA VAL A 314 12.75 -14.90 -10.47
C VAL A 314 12.62 -13.75 -9.47
N LEU A 315 13.53 -12.77 -9.49
CA LEU A 315 13.49 -11.62 -8.60
C LEU A 315 12.23 -10.77 -8.78
N PHE A 316 11.81 -10.55 -10.02
CA PHE A 316 10.56 -9.86 -10.32
C PHE A 316 9.35 -10.63 -9.78
N SER A 317 9.31 -11.96 -9.96
CA SER A 317 8.22 -12.80 -9.44
C SER A 317 8.18 -12.79 -7.90
N VAL A 318 9.32 -12.83 -7.23
CA VAL A 318 9.40 -12.71 -5.77
C VAL A 318 8.93 -11.33 -5.32
N ALA A 319 9.31 -10.25 -6.03
CA ALA A 319 8.82 -8.91 -5.74
C ALA A 319 7.31 -8.77 -5.97
N LEU A 320 6.74 -9.45 -6.96
CA LEU A 320 5.29 -9.49 -7.20
C LEU A 320 4.54 -10.22 -6.08
N ILE A 321 5.08 -11.35 -5.57
CA ILE A 321 4.50 -12.04 -4.39
C ILE A 321 4.54 -11.12 -3.18
N ASP A 322 5.68 -10.48 -2.93
CA ASP A 322 5.87 -9.55 -1.81
C ASP A 322 4.87 -8.40 -1.85
N ALA A 323 4.75 -7.74 -3.00
CA ALA A 323 3.79 -6.67 -3.25
C ALA A 323 2.34 -7.12 -3.02
N SER A 324 1.99 -8.29 -3.51
CA SER A 324 0.67 -8.88 -3.30
C SER A 324 0.38 -9.20 -1.83
N LEU A 325 1.37 -9.67 -1.06
CA LEU A 325 1.20 -9.97 0.37
C LEU A 325 0.97 -8.69 1.19
N ILE A 326 1.71 -7.61 0.91
CA ILE A 326 1.53 -6.35 1.61
C ILE A 326 0.19 -5.70 1.22
N GLY A 327 -0.17 -5.73 -0.08
CA GLY A 327 -1.46 -5.25 -0.60
C GLY A 327 -2.62 -6.01 0.06
N ALA A 328 -2.62 -7.35 0.01
CA ALA A 328 -3.65 -8.17 0.63
C ALA A 328 -3.81 -7.87 2.13
N SER A 329 -2.69 -7.71 2.86
CA SER A 329 -2.72 -7.41 4.29
C SER A 329 -3.35 -6.04 4.58
N ALA A 330 -2.94 -5.00 3.86
CA ALA A 330 -3.37 -3.62 4.10
C ALA A 330 -4.80 -3.37 3.63
N VAL A 331 -5.18 -3.87 2.46
CA VAL A 331 -6.53 -3.73 1.87
C VAL A 331 -7.58 -4.44 2.72
N SER A 332 -7.29 -5.67 3.18
CA SER A 332 -8.21 -6.41 4.07
C SER A 332 -8.37 -5.70 5.42
N LEU A 333 -7.28 -5.19 6.00
CA LEU A 333 -7.35 -4.40 7.24
C LEU A 333 -8.11 -3.10 7.06
N SER A 334 -7.93 -2.40 5.94
CA SER A 334 -8.69 -1.18 5.62
C SER A 334 -10.18 -1.41 5.71
N THR A 335 -10.66 -2.48 5.08
CA THR A 335 -12.09 -2.85 5.12
C THR A 335 -12.53 -3.26 6.52
N ALA A 336 -11.73 -4.07 7.22
CA ALA A 336 -12.07 -4.51 8.57
C ALA A 336 -12.17 -3.33 9.55
N TYR A 337 -11.26 -2.37 9.48
CA TYR A 337 -11.34 -1.13 10.25
C TYR A 337 -12.57 -0.29 9.89
N ALA A 338 -12.81 -0.05 8.59
CA ALA A 338 -13.93 0.77 8.14
C ALA A 338 -15.30 0.21 8.57
N LEU A 339 -15.51 -1.10 8.41
CA LEU A 339 -16.74 -1.75 8.85
C LEU A 339 -16.87 -1.77 10.37
N ALA A 340 -15.76 -2.00 11.09
CA ALA A 340 -15.76 -1.97 12.55
C ALA A 340 -16.11 -0.58 13.09
N ASP A 341 -15.60 0.48 12.47
CA ASP A 341 -15.91 1.87 12.82
C ASP A 341 -17.40 2.20 12.62
N VAL A 342 -17.96 1.85 11.44
CA VAL A 342 -19.37 2.16 11.11
C VAL A 342 -20.33 1.33 11.94
N LEU A 343 -20.03 0.04 12.15
CA LEU A 343 -20.88 -0.90 12.88
C LEU A 343 -20.61 -0.91 14.39
N ASN A 344 -19.74 -0.03 14.88
CA ASN A 344 -19.38 0.09 16.28
C ASN A 344 -18.87 -1.22 16.90
N MET A 345 -18.05 -1.96 16.16
CA MET A 345 -17.44 -3.22 16.60
C MET A 345 -16.10 -2.99 17.30
N LYS A 346 -15.79 -3.80 18.30
CA LYS A 346 -14.44 -3.81 18.89
C LYS A 346 -13.42 -4.21 17.86
N HIS A 347 -12.40 -3.37 17.66
CA HIS A 347 -11.33 -3.62 16.71
C HIS A 347 -9.99 -3.09 17.23
N SER A 348 -8.92 -3.73 16.90
CA SER A 348 -7.52 -3.30 17.08
C SER A 348 -6.60 -4.50 16.84
N LEU A 349 -5.45 -4.28 16.26
CA LEU A 349 -4.36 -5.28 16.20
C LEU A 349 -3.71 -5.56 17.56
N HIS A 350 -4.03 -4.76 18.60
CA HIS A 350 -3.68 -5.06 19.99
C HIS A 350 -4.58 -6.11 20.66
N ARG A 351 -5.64 -6.57 19.96
CA ARG A 351 -6.58 -7.58 20.42
C ARG A 351 -6.35 -8.90 19.72
N LYS A 352 -6.55 -10.01 20.42
CA LYS A 352 -6.59 -11.33 19.81
C LYS A 352 -7.91 -11.55 19.05
N PRO A 353 -7.96 -12.50 18.09
CA PRO A 353 -9.21 -12.85 17.40
C PRO A 353 -10.35 -13.23 18.35
N SER A 354 -10.06 -13.82 19.52
CA SER A 354 -11.05 -14.12 20.56
C SER A 354 -11.77 -12.87 21.09
N ASP A 355 -11.07 -11.73 21.11
CA ASP A 355 -11.52 -10.49 21.78
C ASP A 355 -12.18 -9.49 20.82
N ALA A 356 -11.93 -9.67 19.51
CA ALA A 356 -12.46 -8.84 18.41
C ALA A 356 -12.95 -9.71 17.24
N ARG A 357 -13.80 -10.69 17.52
CA ARG A 357 -14.22 -11.74 16.56
C ARG A 357 -14.79 -11.17 15.27
N ALA A 358 -15.65 -10.17 15.34
CA ALA A 358 -16.31 -9.60 14.17
C ALA A 358 -15.29 -8.87 13.25
N PHE A 359 -14.33 -8.14 13.82
CA PHE A 359 -13.26 -7.48 13.10
C PHE A 359 -12.40 -8.48 12.33
N TYR A 360 -11.94 -9.54 13.00
CA TYR A 360 -11.13 -10.58 12.35
C TYR A 360 -11.93 -11.44 11.37
N LEU A 361 -13.25 -11.63 11.61
CA LEU A 361 -14.11 -12.32 10.65
C LEU A 361 -14.19 -11.54 9.32
N VAL A 362 -14.38 -10.22 9.38
CA VAL A 362 -14.38 -9.37 8.16
C VAL A 362 -13.03 -9.46 7.45
N TYR A 363 -11.93 -9.39 8.21
CA TYR A 363 -10.58 -9.50 7.67
C TYR A 363 -10.36 -10.84 6.94
N PHE A 364 -10.76 -11.96 7.55
CA PHE A 364 -10.59 -13.31 6.98
C PHE A 364 -11.50 -13.61 5.80
N LEU A 365 -12.71 -13.03 5.79
CA LEU A 365 -13.66 -13.24 4.69
C LEU A 365 -13.24 -12.56 3.39
N LEU A 366 -12.37 -11.56 3.46
CA LEU A 366 -11.84 -10.89 2.28
C LEU A 366 -10.66 -11.64 1.67
N ILE A 367 -9.92 -12.39 2.48
CA ILE A 367 -8.76 -13.18 2.08
C ILE A 367 -9.21 -14.56 1.60
#